data_29408338acb3230b397df2144e5ef33f
#
_entry.id   29408338acb3230b397df2144e5ef33f
#
_cell.length_a   1.000
_cell.length_b   1.000
_cell.length_c   1.000
_cell.angle_alpha   90.00
_cell.angle_beta   90.00
_cell.angle_gamma   90.00
#
_symmetry.space_group_name_H-M   'P 1'
#
loop_
_entity.id
_entity.type
_entity.pdbx_description
1 polymer ?
#
loop_
_entity_poly.entity_id
_entity_poly.type
_entity_poly.pdbx_seq_one_letter_code
_entity_poly.pdbx_strand_id
1 'polypeptide(L)'
;NKYVKEINPMNMKGLSKENVIKQINSIIQNSYLFLGYIEFANYIVKKSDSDEEDPKKRKSEMIRKLKKHFSNRLVIIDEVHNIRISDDKQDKRVAQELFKLVKYVDNLRLLLLSATPMYNSYKEIVWLLNVMNLNDQRSTFEINDVFDKTGNLLINPDGTNAGEELLRRKATGYVSFVRGENPYTFPYRIFPSLFSIENTFKQLSYPTKQLNGKMIIQPLEHLDVYVNVCGTFQE
;
A
#
# COMPACT_ATOMS: atom_id res chain seq x y z
N ASN A 1 -25.00 -18.31 1.95
CA ASN A 1 -24.64 -17.48 3.11
C ASN A 1 -23.93 -18.30 4.18
N LYS A 2 -22.66 -18.58 3.96
CA LYS A 2 -21.80 -19.35 4.84
C LYS A 2 -21.71 -18.73 6.25
N TYR A 3 -21.58 -17.41 6.31
CA TYR A 3 -21.47 -16.66 7.56
C TYR A 3 -22.73 -16.71 8.44
N VAL A 4 -23.92 -16.76 7.85
CA VAL A 4 -25.16 -16.88 8.61
C VAL A 4 -25.25 -18.23 9.30
N LYS A 5 -24.69 -19.28 8.72
CA LYS A 5 -24.61 -20.62 9.35
C LYS A 5 -23.60 -20.67 10.50
N GLU A 6 -22.50 -19.92 10.40
CA GLU A 6 -21.51 -19.80 11.49
C GLU A 6 -22.02 -18.99 12.66
N ILE A 7 -22.84 -17.97 12.40
CA ILE A 7 -23.44 -17.11 13.41
C ILE A 7 -24.66 -17.78 14.07
N ASN A 8 -25.37 -18.61 13.33
CA ASN A 8 -26.51 -19.36 13.81
C ASN A 8 -26.37 -20.85 13.45
N PRO A 9 -25.42 -21.57 14.08
CA PRO A 9 -25.14 -22.98 13.77
C PRO A 9 -26.34 -23.90 14.03
N MET A 10 -27.24 -23.51 14.93
CA MET A 10 -28.44 -24.28 15.25
C MET A 10 -29.64 -23.95 14.37
N ASN A 11 -29.49 -23.04 13.40
CA ASN A 11 -30.56 -22.63 12.48
C ASN A 11 -31.86 -22.27 13.22
N MET A 12 -31.74 -21.55 14.36
CA MET A 12 -32.87 -21.18 15.22
C MET A 12 -33.81 -20.28 14.44
N LYS A 13 -34.94 -20.83 14.07
CA LYS A 13 -36.06 -20.09 13.49
C LYS A 13 -36.60 -19.15 14.60
N GLY A 14 -36.51 -17.83 14.38
CA GLY A 14 -37.07 -16.86 15.28
C GLY A 14 -36.20 -15.73 15.78
N LEU A 15 -34.92 -15.67 15.37
CA LEU A 15 -34.10 -14.47 15.59
C LEU A 15 -34.58 -13.33 14.71
N SER A 16 -35.00 -12.22 15.31
CA SER A 16 -35.29 -11.01 14.56
C SER A 16 -34.02 -10.50 13.85
N LYS A 17 -34.18 -9.81 12.72
CA LYS A 17 -33.08 -9.18 11.97
C LYS A 17 -32.20 -8.32 12.89
N GLU A 18 -32.78 -7.61 13.83
CA GLU A 18 -32.10 -6.77 14.81
C GLU A 18 -31.19 -7.56 15.75
N ASN A 19 -31.67 -8.71 16.24
CA ASN A 19 -30.86 -9.59 17.09
C ASN A 19 -29.68 -10.21 16.33
N VAL A 20 -29.87 -10.58 15.06
CA VAL A 20 -28.77 -11.05 14.21
C VAL A 20 -27.72 -9.96 14.00
N ILE A 21 -28.16 -8.72 13.72
CA ILE A 21 -27.25 -7.57 13.56
C ILE A 21 -26.47 -7.30 14.86
N LYS A 22 -27.14 -7.32 16.01
CA LYS A 22 -26.48 -7.13 17.31
C LYS A 22 -25.42 -8.21 17.59
N GLN A 23 -25.72 -9.46 17.29
CA GLN A 23 -24.77 -10.57 17.44
C GLN A 23 -23.56 -10.43 16.50
N ILE A 24 -23.80 -10.07 15.24
CA ILE A 24 -22.73 -9.81 14.25
C ILE A 24 -21.84 -8.68 14.75
N ASN A 25 -22.41 -7.56 15.17
CA ASN A 25 -21.65 -6.43 15.68
C ASN A 25 -20.82 -6.79 16.91
N SER A 26 -21.39 -7.58 17.82
CA SER A 26 -20.68 -8.08 19.01
C SER A 26 -19.48 -8.95 18.62
N ILE A 27 -19.65 -9.87 17.67
CA ILE A 27 -18.56 -10.71 17.17
C ILE A 27 -17.46 -9.85 16.51
N ILE A 28 -17.85 -8.88 15.68
CA ILE A 28 -16.90 -7.96 15.05
C ILE A 28 -16.11 -7.19 16.10
N GLN A 29 -16.78 -6.57 17.07
CA GLN A 29 -16.14 -5.77 18.12
C GLN A 29 -15.22 -6.60 19.02
N ASN A 30 -15.56 -7.87 19.27
CA ASN A 30 -14.73 -8.75 20.09
C ASN A 30 -13.56 -9.38 19.33
N SER A 31 -13.66 -9.49 18.00
CA SER A 31 -12.67 -10.20 17.18
C SER A 31 -11.73 -9.26 16.45
N TYR A 32 -12.12 -8.02 16.20
CA TYR A 32 -11.38 -7.06 15.40
C TYR A 32 -11.11 -5.77 16.17
N LEU A 33 -9.93 -5.23 15.98
CA LEU A 33 -9.56 -3.89 16.44
C LEU A 33 -9.37 -3.00 15.22
N PHE A 34 -10.21 -1.98 15.07
CA PHE A 34 -10.12 -1.01 13.98
C PHE A 34 -9.40 0.24 14.49
N LEU A 35 -8.36 0.65 13.75
CA LEU A 35 -7.52 1.80 14.13
C LEU A 35 -7.21 2.62 12.87
N GLY A 36 -7.16 3.94 13.02
CA GLY A 36 -6.50 4.80 12.02
C GLY A 36 -4.99 4.59 12.03
N TYR A 37 -4.29 5.01 10.99
CA TYR A 37 -2.82 4.79 10.88
C TYR A 37 -2.03 5.35 12.06
N ILE A 38 -2.34 6.58 12.47
CA ILE A 38 -1.68 7.24 13.62
C ILE A 38 -2.03 6.53 14.92
N GLU A 39 -3.29 6.12 15.09
CA GLU A 39 -3.73 5.35 16.26
C GLU A 39 -3.04 3.99 16.32
N PHE A 40 -2.84 3.34 15.17
CA PHE A 40 -2.10 2.09 15.07
C PHE A 40 -0.64 2.25 15.53
N ALA A 41 0.06 3.28 15.04
CA ALA A 41 1.41 3.58 15.50
C ALA A 41 1.46 3.87 17.01
N ASN A 42 0.52 4.67 17.53
CA ASN A 42 0.40 4.95 18.96
C ASN A 42 0.11 3.69 19.77
N TYR A 43 -0.73 2.80 19.24
CA TYR A 43 -1.03 1.52 19.87
C TYR A 43 0.20 0.62 19.96
N ILE A 44 1.01 0.53 18.90
CA ILE A 44 2.29 -0.21 18.91
C ILE A 44 3.22 0.36 19.97
N VAL A 45 3.43 1.67 19.97
CA VAL A 45 4.29 2.35 20.95
C VAL A 45 3.81 2.06 22.37
N LYS A 46 2.53 2.32 22.66
CA LYS A 46 1.94 2.07 24.00
C LYS A 46 2.10 0.63 24.48
N LYS A 47 1.99 -0.35 23.56
CA LYS A 47 2.11 -1.77 23.90
C LYS A 47 3.55 -2.26 24.00
N SER A 48 4.51 -1.50 23.48
CA SER A 48 5.94 -1.83 23.49
C SER A 48 6.77 -0.96 24.44
N ASP A 49 6.17 0.03 25.07
CA ASP A 49 6.85 0.97 25.95
C ASP A 49 7.50 0.28 27.15
N SER A 50 8.66 0.79 27.57
CA SER A 50 9.45 0.24 28.67
C SER A 50 10.13 1.35 29.45
N ASP A 51 10.01 1.29 30.77
CA ASP A 51 10.60 2.22 31.73
C ASP A 51 12.06 1.85 32.08
N GLU A 52 12.62 0.80 31.46
CA GLU A 52 13.99 0.37 31.69
C GLU A 52 15.01 1.44 31.28
N GLU A 53 15.98 1.74 32.14
CA GLU A 53 17.01 2.74 31.87
C GLU A 53 18.13 2.20 30.97
N ASP A 54 18.49 0.92 31.16
CA ASP A 54 19.51 0.25 30.33
C ASP A 54 19.03 0.06 28.92
N PRO A 55 19.71 0.60 27.89
CA PRO A 55 19.27 0.51 26.50
C PRO A 55 19.12 -0.93 25.97
N LYS A 56 19.96 -1.86 26.44
CA LYS A 56 19.91 -3.27 26.03
C LYS A 56 18.70 -3.98 26.65
N LYS A 57 18.47 -3.75 27.93
CA LYS A 57 17.32 -4.29 28.65
C LYS A 57 16.01 -3.69 28.11
N ARG A 58 15.96 -2.37 27.88
CA ARG A 58 14.83 -1.67 27.28
C ARG A 58 14.45 -2.30 25.93
N LYS A 59 15.44 -2.53 25.05
CA LYS A 59 15.21 -3.19 23.77
C LYS A 59 14.66 -4.61 23.93
N SER A 60 15.22 -5.39 24.83
CA SER A 60 14.77 -6.76 25.08
C SER A 60 13.34 -6.80 25.61
N GLU A 61 13.01 -5.89 26.54
CA GLU A 61 11.65 -5.78 27.06
C GLU A 61 10.64 -5.31 26.02
N MET A 62 11.00 -4.31 25.22
CA MET A 62 10.18 -3.86 24.09
C MET A 62 9.85 -5.04 23.16
N ILE A 63 10.84 -5.83 22.77
CA ILE A 63 10.65 -7.01 21.91
C ILE A 63 9.71 -8.03 22.59
N ARG A 64 9.93 -8.32 23.86
CA ARG A 64 9.07 -9.22 24.64
C ARG A 64 7.62 -8.74 24.66
N LYS A 65 7.41 -7.45 24.90
CA LYS A 65 6.08 -6.82 24.91
C LYS A 65 5.42 -6.86 23.52
N LEU A 66 6.18 -6.56 22.47
CA LEU A 66 5.68 -6.67 21.08
C LEU A 66 5.22 -8.10 20.77
N LYS A 67 6.07 -9.10 21.05
CA LYS A 67 5.72 -10.52 20.86
C LYS A 67 4.47 -10.91 21.64
N LYS A 68 4.36 -10.50 22.90
CA LYS A 68 3.20 -10.78 23.75
C LYS A 68 1.88 -10.25 23.16
N HIS A 69 1.90 -9.05 22.54
CA HIS A 69 0.68 -8.39 22.09
C HIS A 69 0.32 -8.67 20.65
N PHE A 70 1.29 -8.92 19.80
CA PHE A 70 1.09 -8.98 18.34
C PHE A 70 1.40 -10.35 17.72
N SER A 71 2.06 -11.30 18.40
CA SER A 71 2.28 -12.64 17.85
C SER A 71 0.95 -13.36 17.60
N ASN A 72 0.91 -14.15 16.54
CA ASN A 72 -0.27 -14.90 16.09
C ASN A 72 -1.46 -14.01 15.72
N ARG A 73 -1.20 -12.80 15.25
CA ARG A 73 -2.23 -11.84 14.80
C ARG A 73 -2.21 -11.70 13.29
N LEU A 74 -3.37 -11.34 12.74
CA LEU A 74 -3.50 -10.85 11.38
C LEU A 74 -3.62 -9.31 11.44
N VAL A 75 -2.73 -8.64 10.73
CA VAL A 75 -2.80 -7.18 10.51
C VAL A 75 -3.21 -6.94 9.07
N ILE A 76 -4.32 -6.25 8.88
CA ILE A 76 -4.83 -5.84 7.57
C ILE A 76 -4.66 -4.33 7.49
N ILE A 77 -3.95 -3.87 6.47
CA ILE A 77 -3.77 -2.43 6.21
C ILE A 77 -4.42 -2.12 4.88
N ASP A 78 -5.52 -1.41 4.93
CA ASP A 78 -6.21 -0.90 3.75
C ASP A 78 -5.55 0.39 3.27
N GLU A 79 -5.54 0.62 1.96
CA GLU A 79 -4.90 1.77 1.31
C GLU A 79 -3.47 2.01 1.81
N VAL A 80 -2.66 0.94 1.83
CA VAL A 80 -1.31 0.96 2.40
C VAL A 80 -0.38 2.02 1.77
N HIS A 81 -0.69 2.49 0.57
CA HIS A 81 0.01 3.59 -0.08
C HIS A 81 -0.04 4.92 0.71
N ASN A 82 -0.95 5.04 1.70
CA ASN A 82 -0.96 6.16 2.64
C ASN A 82 0.10 6.04 3.75
N ILE A 83 0.69 4.85 3.94
CA ILE A 83 1.83 4.66 4.85
C ILE A 83 3.11 4.77 4.02
N ARG A 84 3.69 5.96 3.93
CA ARG A 84 4.87 6.23 3.10
C ARG A 84 6.08 6.57 3.95
N ILE A 85 7.26 6.35 3.36
CA ILE A 85 8.48 7.04 3.78
C ILE A 85 8.47 8.40 3.08
N SER A 86 7.58 9.31 3.54
CA SER A 86 7.55 10.69 3.11
C SER A 86 8.41 11.56 4.03
N ASP A 87 8.63 12.81 3.65
CA ASP A 87 9.25 13.79 4.54
C ASP A 87 8.32 14.22 5.68
N ASP A 88 7.04 13.85 5.63
CA ASP A 88 6.08 14.06 6.70
C ASP A 88 6.44 13.19 7.92
N LYS A 89 6.56 13.84 9.09
CA LYS A 89 6.96 13.19 10.33
C LYS A 89 5.97 12.10 10.79
N GLN A 90 4.67 12.26 10.48
CA GLN A 90 3.63 11.33 10.91
C GLN A 90 3.65 10.04 10.07
N ASP A 91 3.71 10.18 8.75
CA ASP A 91 3.81 9.04 7.84
C ASP A 91 5.07 8.22 8.11
N LYS A 92 6.20 8.90 8.29
CA LYS A 92 7.47 8.28 8.65
C LYS A 92 7.39 7.49 9.95
N ARG A 93 6.66 8.01 10.95
CA ARG A 93 6.48 7.34 12.24
C ARG A 93 5.66 6.05 12.07
N VAL A 94 4.55 6.09 11.32
CA VAL A 94 3.72 4.90 11.09
C VAL A 94 4.52 3.81 10.37
N ALA A 95 5.27 4.18 9.34
CA ALA A 95 6.14 3.29 8.61
C ALA A 95 7.21 2.64 9.52
N GLN A 96 7.85 3.43 10.40
CA GLN A 96 8.85 2.95 11.34
C GLN A 96 8.28 1.96 12.36
N GLU A 97 7.09 2.25 12.92
CA GLU A 97 6.44 1.35 13.87
C GLU A 97 6.00 0.03 13.20
N LEU A 98 5.49 0.09 11.98
CA LEU A 98 5.18 -1.11 11.20
C LEU A 98 6.45 -1.96 10.94
N PHE A 99 7.55 -1.33 10.53
CA PHE A 99 8.84 -2.03 10.35
C PHE A 99 9.34 -2.70 11.64
N LYS A 100 9.21 -2.00 12.76
CA LYS A 100 9.53 -2.55 14.07
C LYS A 100 8.68 -3.79 14.38
N LEU A 101 7.38 -3.70 14.11
CA LEU A 101 6.44 -4.79 14.33
C LEU A 101 6.83 -6.04 13.54
N VAL A 102 6.97 -5.92 12.21
CA VAL A 102 7.29 -7.06 11.33
C VAL A 102 8.68 -7.65 11.59
N LYS A 103 9.61 -6.83 12.10
CA LYS A 103 10.98 -7.28 12.42
C LYS A 103 11.05 -8.17 13.66
N TYR A 104 10.21 -7.94 14.66
CA TYR A 104 10.39 -8.55 15.97
C TYR A 104 9.27 -9.51 16.37
N VAL A 105 8.12 -9.46 15.74
CA VAL A 105 6.95 -10.25 16.12
C VAL A 105 6.98 -11.61 15.41
N ASP A 106 6.66 -12.66 16.14
CA ASP A 106 6.62 -14.01 15.60
C ASP A 106 5.21 -14.32 15.05
N ASN A 107 5.16 -15.06 13.94
CA ASN A 107 3.92 -15.52 13.31
C ASN A 107 2.89 -14.42 13.12
N LEU A 108 3.36 -13.23 12.71
CA LEU A 108 2.49 -12.13 12.29
C LEU A 108 2.06 -12.39 10.84
N ARG A 109 0.75 -12.37 10.60
CA ARG A 109 0.21 -12.40 9.24
C ARG A 109 -0.09 -10.98 8.80
N LEU A 110 0.39 -10.62 7.62
CA LEU A 110 0.25 -9.27 7.09
C LEU A 110 -0.50 -9.31 5.76
N LEU A 111 -1.53 -8.48 5.65
CA LEU A 111 -2.28 -8.26 4.41
C LEU A 111 -2.30 -6.77 4.11
N LEU A 112 -1.65 -6.38 3.01
CA LEU A 112 -1.58 -5.01 2.53
C LEU A 112 -2.49 -4.86 1.32
N LEU A 113 -3.43 -3.94 1.37
CA LEU A 113 -4.39 -3.66 0.30
C LEU A 113 -4.09 -2.30 -0.30
N SER A 114 -4.03 -2.23 -1.62
CA SER A 114 -3.88 -0.98 -2.36
C SER A 114 -4.27 -1.17 -3.82
N ALA A 115 -4.90 -0.18 -4.41
CA ALA A 115 -5.07 -0.10 -5.86
C ALA A 115 -3.85 0.54 -6.56
N THR A 116 -3.03 1.30 -5.80
CA THR A 116 -1.92 2.11 -6.32
C THR A 116 -0.68 1.94 -5.44
N PRO A 117 0.00 0.79 -5.46
CA PRO A 117 1.13 0.50 -4.55
C PRO A 117 2.35 1.42 -4.79
N MET A 118 2.44 2.07 -5.94
CA MET A 118 3.41 3.10 -6.28
C MET A 118 2.65 4.40 -6.60
N TYR A 119 2.31 5.17 -5.58
CA TYR A 119 1.48 6.37 -5.75
C TYR A 119 2.30 7.59 -6.23
N ASN A 120 3.42 7.88 -5.58
CA ASN A 120 4.25 9.04 -5.90
C ASN A 120 5.61 8.69 -6.51
N SER A 121 6.14 7.52 -6.19
CA SER A 121 7.49 7.15 -6.58
C SER A 121 7.68 5.63 -6.67
N TYR A 122 8.51 5.21 -7.61
CA TYR A 122 8.96 3.83 -7.73
C TYR A 122 9.67 3.31 -6.45
N LYS A 123 10.19 4.19 -5.62
CA LYS A 123 10.85 3.85 -4.35
C LYS A 123 9.89 3.21 -3.33
N GLU A 124 8.60 3.51 -3.44
CA GLU A 124 7.57 3.00 -2.53
C GLU A 124 7.41 1.48 -2.64
N ILE A 125 7.60 0.90 -3.83
CA ILE A 125 7.50 -0.56 -4.01
C ILE A 125 8.61 -1.29 -3.24
N VAL A 126 9.81 -0.72 -3.16
CA VAL A 126 10.93 -1.29 -2.41
C VAL A 126 10.59 -1.36 -0.93
N TRP A 127 10.00 -0.30 -0.39
CA TRP A 127 9.56 -0.28 1.00
C TRP A 127 8.48 -1.34 1.28
N LEU A 128 7.44 -1.42 0.46
CA LEU A 128 6.35 -2.40 0.60
C LEU A 128 6.88 -3.84 0.57
N LEU A 129 7.72 -4.16 -0.41
CA LEU A 129 8.32 -5.48 -0.53
C LEU A 129 9.25 -5.79 0.66
N ASN A 130 9.99 -4.80 1.16
CA ASN A 130 10.84 -4.98 2.33
C ASN A 130 10.04 -5.26 3.61
N VAL A 131 8.88 -4.63 3.79
CA VAL A 131 7.96 -4.94 4.90
C VAL A 131 7.55 -6.41 4.85
N MET A 132 7.14 -6.92 3.69
CA MET A 132 6.69 -8.30 3.52
C MET A 132 7.84 -9.31 3.64
N ASN A 133 8.98 -9.02 3.00
CA ASN A 133 10.16 -9.88 3.11
C ASN A 133 10.67 -9.97 4.56
N LEU A 134 10.69 -8.84 5.28
CA LEU A 134 11.12 -8.80 6.67
C LEU A 134 10.17 -9.58 7.59
N ASN A 135 8.86 -9.51 7.34
CA ASN A 135 7.87 -10.29 8.08
C ASN A 135 8.11 -11.81 7.94
N ASP A 136 8.57 -12.25 6.77
CA ASP A 136 8.91 -13.64 6.49
C ASP A 136 10.39 -13.98 6.79
N GLN A 137 11.09 -13.12 7.52
CA GLN A 137 12.50 -13.26 7.87
C GLN A 137 13.44 -13.39 6.65
N ARG A 138 13.02 -12.88 5.50
CA ARG A 138 13.84 -12.80 4.29
C ARG A 138 14.65 -11.51 4.29
N SER A 139 15.77 -11.51 3.58
CA SER A 139 16.63 -10.32 3.46
C SER A 139 15.90 -9.18 2.76
N THR A 140 16.09 -7.97 3.26
CA THR A 140 15.72 -6.72 2.61
C THR A 140 16.68 -6.39 1.47
N PHE A 141 16.35 -5.37 0.69
CA PHE A 141 17.16 -4.86 -0.40
C PHE A 141 17.01 -3.34 -0.49
N GLU A 142 17.99 -2.68 -1.08
CA GLU A 142 18.01 -1.23 -1.19
C GLU A 142 17.48 -0.75 -2.55
N ILE A 143 17.09 0.52 -2.61
CA ILE A 143 16.60 1.14 -3.86
C ILE A 143 17.66 1.03 -4.96
N ASN A 144 18.93 1.27 -4.60
CA ASN A 144 20.07 1.23 -5.54
C ASN A 144 20.43 -0.19 -6.01
N ASP A 145 19.87 -1.24 -5.41
CA ASP A 145 20.01 -2.61 -5.90
C ASP A 145 19.10 -2.90 -7.10
N VAL A 146 18.07 -2.08 -7.30
CA VAL A 146 17.03 -2.27 -8.31
C VAL A 146 17.01 -1.15 -9.33
N PHE A 147 17.21 0.10 -8.89
CA PHE A 147 17.05 1.29 -9.72
C PHE A 147 18.33 2.10 -9.74
N ASP A 148 18.60 2.71 -10.89
CA ASP A 148 19.65 3.71 -11.05
C ASP A 148 19.20 5.08 -10.46
N LYS A 149 20.09 6.09 -10.55
CA LYS A 149 19.81 7.44 -10.06
C LYS A 149 18.67 8.16 -10.80
N THR A 150 18.33 7.69 -11.99
CA THR A 150 17.27 8.25 -12.84
C THR A 150 15.94 7.52 -12.66
N GLY A 151 15.93 6.40 -11.92
CA GLY A 151 14.74 5.60 -11.65
C GLY A 151 14.49 4.48 -12.66
N ASN A 152 15.44 4.22 -13.56
CA ASN A 152 15.39 3.09 -14.46
C ASN A 152 15.88 1.82 -13.75
N LEU A 153 15.38 0.67 -14.20
CA LEU A 153 15.87 -0.62 -13.71
C LEU A 153 17.36 -0.82 -14.06
N LEU A 154 18.11 -1.35 -13.12
CA LEU A 154 19.52 -1.67 -13.33
C LEU A 154 19.70 -2.75 -14.38
N ILE A 155 20.59 -2.47 -15.32
CA ILE A 155 20.99 -3.40 -16.38
C ILE A 155 22.47 -3.74 -16.17
N ASN A 156 22.79 -5.01 -16.18
CA ASN A 156 24.18 -5.48 -16.13
C ASN A 156 24.93 -5.17 -17.43
N PRO A 157 26.26 -5.19 -17.41
CA PRO A 157 27.08 -4.98 -18.61
C PRO A 157 26.82 -5.99 -19.74
N ASP A 158 26.30 -7.18 -19.40
CA ASP A 158 25.90 -8.23 -20.34
C ASP A 158 24.52 -8.04 -20.96
N GLY A 159 23.82 -6.95 -20.59
CA GLY A 159 22.47 -6.62 -21.06
C GLY A 159 21.33 -7.28 -20.28
N THR A 160 21.61 -8.04 -19.22
CA THR A 160 20.58 -8.64 -18.37
C THR A 160 19.97 -7.61 -17.42
N ASN A 161 18.65 -7.70 -17.19
CA ASN A 161 17.90 -6.80 -16.31
C ASN A 161 18.05 -7.21 -14.83
N ALA A 162 19.19 -6.90 -14.22
CA ALA A 162 19.46 -7.25 -12.82
C ALA A 162 18.42 -6.67 -11.84
N GLY A 163 18.02 -5.43 -12.05
CA GLY A 163 17.00 -4.76 -11.23
C GLY A 163 15.64 -5.44 -11.31
N GLU A 164 15.19 -5.79 -12.51
CA GLU A 164 13.95 -6.51 -12.72
C GLU A 164 13.97 -7.90 -12.08
N GLU A 165 15.07 -8.64 -12.27
CA GLU A 165 15.21 -9.97 -11.73
C GLU A 165 15.16 -9.96 -10.18
N LEU A 166 15.89 -9.02 -9.56
CA LEU A 166 15.85 -8.85 -8.11
C LEU A 166 14.45 -8.49 -7.62
N LEU A 167 13.79 -7.53 -8.26
CA LEU A 167 12.43 -7.11 -7.90
C LEU A 167 11.44 -8.26 -8.02
N ARG A 168 11.49 -9.01 -9.13
CA ARG A 168 10.66 -10.20 -9.35
C ARG A 168 10.87 -11.25 -8.24
N ARG A 169 12.13 -11.57 -7.90
CA ARG A 169 12.47 -12.50 -6.85
C ARG A 169 11.95 -12.08 -5.47
N LYS A 170 12.01 -10.77 -5.17
CA LYS A 170 11.54 -10.20 -3.90
C LYS A 170 10.02 -10.07 -3.83
N ALA A 171 9.34 -9.94 -4.96
CA ALA A 171 7.88 -9.86 -5.04
C ALA A 171 7.19 -11.23 -5.14
N THR A 172 7.91 -12.26 -5.58
CA THR A 172 7.33 -13.60 -5.80
C THR A 172 6.70 -14.16 -4.52
N GLY A 173 5.42 -14.51 -4.61
CA GLY A 173 4.61 -15.06 -3.53
C GLY A 173 3.86 -14.00 -2.69
N TYR A 174 4.13 -12.71 -2.88
CA TYR A 174 3.51 -11.65 -2.09
C TYR A 174 2.40 -10.90 -2.82
N VAL A 175 2.45 -10.85 -4.14
CA VAL A 175 1.55 -10.00 -4.93
C VAL A 175 0.43 -10.82 -5.53
N SER A 176 -0.81 -10.43 -5.21
CA SER A 176 -2.02 -10.94 -5.86
C SER A 176 -2.78 -9.76 -6.44
N PHE A 177 -3.16 -9.84 -7.71
CA PHE A 177 -3.92 -8.78 -8.37
C PHE A 177 -4.87 -9.37 -9.40
N VAL A 178 -5.94 -8.65 -9.66
CA VAL A 178 -6.87 -8.97 -10.75
C VAL A 178 -6.42 -8.19 -11.98
N ARG A 179 -6.09 -8.90 -13.04
CA ARG A 179 -5.70 -8.31 -14.31
C ARG A 179 -6.91 -8.23 -15.23
N GLY A 180 -7.09 -7.08 -15.83
CA GLY A 180 -8.12 -6.83 -16.82
C GLY A 180 -9.30 -6.04 -16.26
N GLU A 181 -9.84 -5.18 -17.10
CA GLU A 181 -11.09 -4.48 -16.84
C GLU A 181 -12.24 -5.47 -17.03
N ASN A 182 -13.14 -5.53 -16.07
CA ASN A 182 -14.39 -6.25 -16.26
C ASN A 182 -15.36 -5.31 -17.00
N PRO A 183 -15.61 -5.51 -18.30
CA PRO A 183 -16.41 -4.59 -19.09
C PRO A 183 -17.88 -4.53 -18.63
N TYR A 184 -18.31 -5.48 -17.80
CA TYR A 184 -19.67 -5.52 -17.26
C TYR A 184 -19.84 -4.76 -15.93
N THR A 185 -18.75 -4.48 -15.23
CA THR A 185 -18.82 -3.85 -13.89
C THR A 185 -18.13 -2.50 -13.80
N PHE A 186 -17.19 -2.21 -14.71
CA PHE A 186 -16.46 -0.95 -14.74
C PHE A 186 -16.61 -0.28 -16.10
N PRO A 187 -16.70 1.06 -16.15
CA PRO A 187 -16.72 1.79 -17.40
C PRO A 187 -15.43 1.53 -18.19
N TYR A 188 -15.57 1.23 -19.46
CA TYR A 188 -14.47 1.04 -20.37
C TYR A 188 -13.84 2.40 -20.71
N ARG A 189 -12.52 2.51 -20.55
CA ARG A 189 -11.80 3.72 -20.96
C ARG A 189 -11.52 3.68 -22.45
N ILE A 190 -12.07 4.64 -23.18
CA ILE A 190 -11.75 4.86 -24.58
C ILE A 190 -10.63 5.90 -24.63
N PHE A 191 -9.50 5.53 -25.22
CA PHE A 191 -8.37 6.44 -25.36
C PHE A 191 -8.61 7.43 -26.50
N PRO A 192 -8.27 8.71 -26.34
CA PRO A 192 -8.47 9.74 -27.35
C PRO A 192 -7.86 9.39 -28.70
N SER A 193 -6.68 8.79 -28.70
CA SER A 193 -5.98 8.37 -29.91
C SER A 193 -6.74 7.34 -30.77
N LEU A 194 -7.72 6.64 -30.18
CA LEU A 194 -8.56 5.67 -30.88
C LEU A 194 -9.93 6.25 -31.26
N PHE A 195 -10.43 7.22 -30.49
CA PHE A 195 -11.79 7.73 -30.62
C PHE A 195 -11.88 9.12 -31.27
N SER A 196 -10.96 10.02 -30.91
CA SER A 196 -10.97 11.41 -31.37
C SER A 196 -9.53 11.93 -31.51
N ILE A 197 -8.90 11.57 -32.63
CA ILE A 197 -7.48 11.90 -32.88
C ILE A 197 -7.26 13.41 -32.93
N GLU A 198 -8.23 14.16 -33.42
CA GLU A 198 -8.20 15.61 -33.55
C GLU A 198 -8.14 16.33 -32.17
N ASN A 199 -8.61 15.67 -31.10
CA ASN A 199 -8.62 16.21 -29.74
C ASN A 199 -7.52 15.59 -28.86
N THR A 200 -6.37 15.27 -29.44
CA THR A 200 -5.23 14.68 -28.72
C THR A 200 -3.99 15.56 -28.83
N PHE A 201 -3.06 15.40 -27.90
CA PHE A 201 -1.75 16.04 -28.01
C PHE A 201 -0.88 15.53 -29.16
N LYS A 202 -1.26 14.44 -29.83
CA LYS A 202 -0.58 14.01 -31.07
C LYS A 202 -0.79 14.97 -32.22
N GLN A 203 -1.94 15.65 -32.24
CA GLN A 203 -2.25 16.72 -33.18
C GLN A 203 -1.85 18.11 -32.64
N LEU A 204 -1.92 18.30 -31.33
CA LEU A 204 -1.58 19.54 -30.65
C LEU A 204 -0.21 19.38 -29.98
N SER A 205 0.57 20.44 -29.96
CA SER A 205 1.85 20.45 -29.27
C SER A 205 1.64 20.24 -27.77
N TYR A 206 2.49 19.43 -27.14
CA TYR A 206 2.50 19.31 -25.69
C TYR A 206 2.84 20.65 -25.04
N PRO A 207 2.22 20.98 -23.88
CA PRO A 207 2.55 22.21 -23.17
C PRO A 207 4.01 22.18 -22.69
N THR A 208 4.71 23.27 -22.90
CA THR A 208 6.11 23.48 -22.46
C THR A 208 6.21 24.28 -21.18
N LYS A 209 5.11 24.89 -20.75
CA LYS A 209 5.03 25.70 -19.54
C LYS A 209 3.89 25.24 -18.64
N GLN A 210 4.10 25.34 -17.35
CA GLN A 210 3.06 25.19 -16.34
C GLN A 210 2.14 26.42 -16.30
N LEU A 211 0.99 26.30 -15.65
CA LEU A 211 0.03 27.41 -15.51
C LEU A 211 0.64 28.65 -14.83
N ASN A 212 1.62 28.46 -13.96
CA ASN A 212 2.37 29.53 -13.27
C ASN A 212 3.50 30.14 -14.11
N GLY A 213 3.61 29.79 -15.39
CA GLY A 213 4.62 30.28 -16.34
C GLY A 213 5.98 29.61 -16.26
N LYS A 214 6.22 28.69 -15.31
CA LYS A 214 7.48 27.95 -15.22
C LYS A 214 7.60 26.94 -16.37
N MET A 215 8.82 26.77 -16.87
CA MET A 215 9.11 25.75 -17.89
C MET A 215 8.94 24.34 -17.31
N ILE A 216 8.38 23.45 -18.10
CA ILE A 216 8.32 22.02 -17.80
C ILE A 216 9.70 21.45 -18.18
N ILE A 217 10.42 20.95 -17.17
CA ILE A 217 11.81 20.48 -17.33
C ILE A 217 11.85 19.14 -18.07
N GLN A 218 10.90 18.24 -17.78
CA GLN A 218 10.76 16.99 -18.51
C GLN A 218 9.62 17.12 -19.53
N PRO A 219 9.88 16.95 -20.83
CA PRO A 219 8.85 17.00 -21.85
C PRO A 219 7.75 15.95 -21.57
N LEU A 220 6.51 16.33 -21.79
CA LEU A 220 5.37 15.40 -21.70
C LEU A 220 5.25 14.68 -23.04
N GLU A 221 5.62 13.40 -23.11
CA GLU A 221 5.71 12.68 -24.39
C GLU A 221 4.61 11.64 -24.61
N HIS A 222 3.95 11.19 -23.54
CA HIS A 222 3.07 10.01 -23.59
C HIS A 222 1.70 10.22 -22.96
N LEU A 223 1.21 11.46 -22.86
CA LEU A 223 -0.12 11.75 -22.35
C LEU A 223 -1.17 11.46 -23.42
N ASP A 224 -2.01 10.44 -23.19
CA ASP A 224 -3.16 10.14 -24.00
C ASP A 224 -4.44 10.61 -23.29
N VAL A 225 -4.69 11.91 -23.37
CA VAL A 225 -5.84 12.59 -22.75
C VAL A 225 -6.60 13.40 -23.80
N TYR A 226 -7.90 13.59 -23.57
CA TYR A 226 -8.70 14.50 -24.37
C TYR A 226 -8.29 15.94 -24.10
N VAL A 227 -8.17 16.73 -25.16
CA VAL A 227 -7.90 18.15 -25.11
C VAL A 227 -9.11 18.88 -25.69
N ASN A 228 -9.72 19.74 -24.87
CA ASN A 228 -10.82 20.59 -25.29
C ASN A 228 -10.43 22.06 -25.13
N VAL A 229 -11.03 22.90 -25.96
CA VAL A 229 -10.93 24.35 -25.81
C VAL A 229 -11.69 24.75 -24.54
N CYS A 230 -11.09 25.62 -23.71
CA CYS A 230 -11.77 26.21 -22.57
C CYS A 230 -12.99 26.99 -23.03
N GLY A 231 -14.15 26.75 -22.42
CA GLY A 231 -15.31 27.58 -22.60
C GLY A 231 -15.22 28.87 -21.79
N THR A 232 -16.02 29.86 -22.15
CA THR A 232 -16.07 31.18 -21.49
C THR A 232 -16.35 31.14 -19.98
N PHE A 233 -16.90 30.02 -19.47
CA PHE A 233 -17.11 29.82 -18.04
C PHE A 233 -15.83 29.33 -17.32
N GLN A 234 -14.85 28.84 -18.06
CA GLN A 234 -13.60 28.29 -17.52
C GLN A 234 -12.44 29.29 -17.58
N GLU A 235 -12.60 30.37 -18.33
CA GLU A 235 -11.72 31.55 -18.38
C GLU A 235 -11.97 32.46 -17.18
#